data_780da0eb18d06963518a71fdda95560a
#
_entry.id   780da0eb18d06963518a71fdda95560a
#
_cell.length_a   1.000
_cell.length_b   1.000
_cell.length_c   1.000
_cell.angle_alpha   90.00
_cell.angle_beta   90.00
_cell.angle_gamma   90.00
#
_symmetry.space_group_name_H-M   'P 1'
#
loop_
_entity.id
_entity.type
_entity.pdbx_description
1 polymer ?
#
loop_
_entity_poly.entity_id
_entity_poly.type
_entity_poly.pdbx_seq_one_letter_code
_entity_poly.pdbx_strand_id
1 'polypeptide(L)'
;MKKAILSCLMLVAGLTASAQEQKGTTEYVFEPHWYVQVQPLGAQYTLGERGFGDLLSYNVQAAIGRQFTQLWGARLALNAWQSKGGSKYDGQGMPWANKEYGWKWNYVAPTVDATLNLSNLIAGFNPNRVFNLTAFAGIGLNIAWKNDEAATANQQIKNDLALTGVEPLAYLWDGTKLRLMGQFGLIGDFKINDKWSVNLELSANTLNDKYNSKKAKNW
;
A
#
# COMPACT_ATOMS: atom_id res chain seq x y z
N MET A 1 2.88 15.07 15.24
CA MET A 1 3.32 14.72 13.88
C MET A 1 4.67 13.98 13.79
N LYS A 2 5.23 13.43 14.85
CA LYS A 2 6.59 12.80 14.80
C LYS A 2 6.63 11.31 15.14
N LYS A 3 5.51 10.64 15.39
CA LYS A 3 5.48 9.23 15.84
C LYS A 3 4.88 8.23 14.85
N ALA A 4 4.23 8.66 13.78
CA ALA A 4 3.60 7.76 12.80
C ALA A 4 4.53 7.33 11.63
N ILE A 5 5.64 8.03 11.43
CA ILE A 5 6.60 7.74 10.35
C ILE A 5 7.65 6.69 10.78
N LEU A 6 7.77 6.42 12.07
CA LEU A 6 8.84 5.57 12.60
C LEU A 6 8.56 4.07 12.61
N SER A 7 7.30 3.66 12.40
CA SER A 7 6.93 2.23 12.47
C SER A 7 7.14 1.45 11.18
N CYS A 8 7.34 2.12 10.04
CA CYS A 8 7.64 1.46 8.75
C CYS A 8 9.13 1.30 8.46
N LEU A 9 10.02 1.84 9.29
CA LEU A 9 11.47 1.88 9.00
C LEU A 9 12.31 0.80 9.71
N MET A 10 11.73 -0.09 10.48
CA MET A 10 12.50 -1.06 11.29
C MET A 10 12.64 -2.47 10.70
N LEU A 11 12.43 -2.68 9.42
CA LEU A 11 12.67 -4.00 8.78
C LEU A 11 13.81 -3.99 7.75
N VAL A 12 14.65 -2.96 7.72
CA VAL A 12 15.81 -2.86 6.82
C VAL A 12 17.14 -2.90 7.56
N ALA A 13 17.21 -3.39 8.77
CA ALA A 13 18.46 -3.58 9.47
C ALA A 13 18.99 -4.99 9.27
N GLY A 14 19.88 -5.20 8.27
CA GLY A 14 20.65 -6.44 8.21
C GLY A 14 21.20 -6.88 6.86
N LEU A 15 21.41 -6.00 5.89
CA LEU A 15 22.18 -6.35 4.69
C LEU A 15 23.34 -5.39 4.51
N THR A 16 24.46 -5.68 5.17
CA THR A 16 25.76 -5.13 4.78
C THR A 16 26.15 -5.76 3.44
N ALA A 17 25.97 -5.04 2.35
CA ALA A 17 26.56 -5.39 1.08
C ALA A 17 28.07 -5.14 1.19
N SER A 18 28.86 -6.20 1.32
CA SER A 18 30.29 -6.14 1.08
C SER A 18 30.50 -5.82 -0.39
N ALA A 19 30.89 -4.60 -0.68
CA ALA A 19 31.41 -4.21 -1.99
C ALA A 19 32.75 -4.95 -2.17
N GLN A 20 32.73 -6.11 -2.81
CA GLN A 20 33.94 -6.74 -3.30
C GLN A 20 34.31 -6.03 -4.61
N GLU A 21 35.43 -5.33 -4.58
CA GLU A 21 36.09 -4.83 -5.79
C GLU A 21 36.37 -6.02 -6.73
N GLN A 22 35.55 -6.18 -7.73
CA GLN A 22 35.82 -7.10 -8.82
C GLN A 22 36.60 -6.35 -9.90
N LYS A 23 37.91 -6.49 -9.87
CA LYS A 23 38.86 -6.01 -10.87
C LYS A 23 38.70 -6.88 -12.12
N GLY A 24 37.85 -6.44 -13.02
CA GLY A 24 37.64 -7.06 -14.33
C GLY A 24 36.52 -6.29 -15.04
N THR A 25 36.89 -5.40 -15.96
CA THR A 25 35.94 -4.59 -16.74
C THR A 25 35.21 -5.43 -17.76
N THR A 26 34.22 -6.20 -17.33
CA THR A 26 33.17 -6.67 -18.23
C THR A 26 32.16 -5.55 -18.32
N GLU A 27 32.18 -4.79 -19.40
CA GLU A 27 31.17 -3.76 -19.66
C GLU A 27 29.86 -4.46 -20.01
N TYR A 28 28.93 -4.51 -19.06
CA TYR A 28 27.60 -5.08 -19.28
C TYR A 28 26.75 -4.05 -20.06
N VAL A 29 26.24 -4.47 -21.20
CA VAL A 29 25.30 -3.66 -21.99
C VAL A 29 23.88 -3.91 -21.47
N PHE A 30 23.18 -2.84 -21.13
CA PHE A 30 21.77 -2.92 -20.73
C PHE A 30 20.88 -3.00 -21.97
N GLU A 31 19.93 -3.94 -21.96
CA GLU A 31 18.90 -4.05 -23.00
C GLU A 31 17.51 -3.69 -22.41
N PRO A 32 16.76 -2.75 -23.02
CA PRO A 32 15.39 -2.46 -22.61
C PRO A 32 14.49 -3.69 -22.75
N HIS A 33 13.76 -4.00 -21.69
CA HIS A 33 12.93 -5.21 -21.65
C HIS A 33 11.59 -5.00 -20.95
N TRP A 34 10.63 -5.84 -21.29
CA TRP A 34 9.34 -5.93 -20.60
C TRP A 34 9.41 -6.95 -19.47
N TYR A 35 8.61 -6.74 -18.44
CA TYR A 35 8.41 -7.71 -17.37
C TYR A 35 6.94 -7.75 -16.94
N VAL A 36 6.52 -8.87 -16.40
CA VAL A 36 5.21 -9.07 -15.77
C VAL A 36 5.44 -9.45 -14.33
N GLN A 37 4.64 -8.88 -13.44
CA GLN A 37 4.70 -9.12 -12.01
C GLN A 37 3.32 -9.59 -11.53
N VAL A 38 3.28 -10.61 -10.69
CA VAL A 38 2.05 -11.10 -10.06
C VAL A 38 2.33 -11.31 -8.58
N GLN A 39 1.50 -10.69 -7.74
CA GLN A 39 1.58 -10.79 -6.29
C GLN A 39 0.26 -11.33 -5.76
N PRO A 40 0.12 -12.67 -5.66
CA PRO A 40 -1.12 -13.30 -5.21
C PRO A 40 -1.33 -13.21 -3.70
N LEU A 41 -0.28 -12.89 -2.95
CA LEU A 41 -0.29 -12.82 -1.49
C LEU A 41 0.16 -11.42 -1.06
N GLY A 42 -0.81 -10.55 -0.85
CA GLY A 42 -0.58 -9.21 -0.32
C GLY A 42 -1.40 -8.95 0.94
N ALA A 43 -0.92 -8.05 1.77
CA ALA A 43 -1.63 -7.55 2.92
C ALA A 43 -1.65 -6.03 2.90
N GLN A 44 -2.83 -5.45 3.10
CA GLN A 44 -3.05 -4.03 3.16
C GLN A 44 -3.51 -3.63 4.55
N TYR A 45 -2.88 -2.61 5.10
CA TYR A 45 -3.30 -1.97 6.33
C TYR A 45 -3.89 -0.59 6.03
N THR A 46 -5.10 -0.36 6.49
CA THR A 46 -5.76 0.95 6.40
C THR A 46 -5.62 1.67 7.73
N LEU A 47 -5.10 2.90 7.72
CA LEU A 47 -5.00 3.72 8.92
C LEU A 47 -6.38 3.95 9.55
N GLY A 48 -6.53 3.63 10.83
CA GLY A 48 -7.79 3.75 11.55
C GLY A 48 -7.60 3.66 13.06
N GLU A 49 -8.72 3.64 13.80
CA GLU A 49 -8.71 3.69 15.27
C GLU A 49 -8.79 2.31 15.92
N ARG A 50 -8.90 1.24 15.15
CA ARG A 50 -8.91 -0.14 15.65
C ARG A 50 -7.51 -0.75 15.69
N GLY A 51 -7.41 -1.92 16.32
CA GLY A 51 -6.16 -2.66 16.38
C GLY A 51 -5.58 -2.99 15.00
N PHE A 52 -4.26 -3.14 14.92
CA PHE A 52 -3.56 -3.41 13.65
C PHE A 52 -4.14 -4.60 12.89
N GLY A 53 -4.38 -5.72 13.58
CA GLY A 53 -4.92 -6.94 12.98
C GLY A 53 -6.34 -6.78 12.42
N ASP A 54 -7.16 -5.94 13.07
CA ASP A 54 -8.54 -5.69 12.63
C ASP A 54 -8.62 -4.90 11.33
N LEU A 55 -7.64 -4.05 11.08
CA LEU A 55 -7.56 -3.20 9.89
C LEU A 55 -6.69 -3.80 8.79
N LEU A 56 -6.12 -4.96 9.02
CA LEU A 56 -5.39 -5.71 8.02
C LEU A 56 -6.37 -6.43 7.08
N SER A 57 -6.17 -6.27 5.79
CA SER A 57 -6.95 -6.93 4.74
C SER A 57 -6.06 -7.57 3.70
N TYR A 58 -6.56 -8.62 3.09
CA TYR A 58 -5.89 -9.29 1.98
C TYR A 58 -6.00 -8.45 0.70
N ASN A 59 -4.93 -8.42 -0.10
CA ASN A 59 -4.94 -7.87 -1.44
C ASN A 59 -4.14 -8.72 -2.44
N VAL A 60 -4.38 -8.46 -3.71
CA VAL A 60 -3.64 -9.06 -4.82
C VAL A 60 -3.22 -7.97 -5.79
N GLN A 61 -2.11 -8.18 -6.48
CA GLN A 61 -1.63 -7.23 -7.47
C GLN A 61 -1.10 -7.96 -8.71
N ALA A 62 -1.35 -7.38 -9.85
CA ALA A 62 -0.71 -7.75 -11.11
C ALA A 62 -0.17 -6.48 -11.78
N ALA A 63 0.98 -6.58 -12.42
CA ALA A 63 1.57 -5.46 -13.13
C ALA A 63 2.29 -5.91 -14.39
N ILE A 64 2.35 -5.00 -15.37
CA ILE A 64 3.22 -5.08 -16.53
C ILE A 64 4.08 -3.83 -16.56
N GLY A 65 5.37 -3.99 -16.73
CA GLY A 65 6.31 -2.89 -16.77
C GLY A 65 7.33 -3.01 -17.88
N ARG A 66 7.97 -1.89 -18.15
CA ARG A 66 9.09 -1.81 -19.08
C ARG A 66 10.24 -1.06 -18.45
N GLN A 67 11.40 -1.68 -18.45
CA GLN A 67 12.64 -1.04 -18.09
C GLN A 67 13.22 -0.39 -19.37
N PHE A 68 13.35 0.94 -19.38
CA PHE A 68 13.82 1.68 -20.54
C PHE A 68 15.34 1.85 -20.54
N THR A 69 15.88 2.06 -19.34
CA THR A 69 17.33 2.21 -19.10
C THR A 69 17.72 1.36 -17.90
N GLN A 70 19.01 1.26 -17.63
CA GLN A 70 19.50 0.58 -16.42
C GLN A 70 18.93 1.15 -15.10
N LEU A 71 18.45 2.41 -15.11
CA LEU A 71 17.93 3.11 -13.93
C LEU A 71 16.41 3.26 -13.98
N TRP A 72 15.84 3.67 -15.13
CA TRP A 72 14.46 4.09 -15.24
C TRP A 72 13.57 3.10 -15.97
N GLY A 73 12.40 2.93 -15.46
CA GLY A 73 11.32 2.16 -16.06
C GLY A 73 9.95 2.78 -15.77
N ALA A 74 8.93 2.16 -16.31
CA ALA A 74 7.54 2.46 -15.98
C ALA A 74 6.75 1.17 -15.82
N ARG A 75 5.67 1.24 -15.03
CA ARG A 75 4.82 0.11 -14.70
C ARG A 75 3.35 0.53 -14.72
N LEU A 76 2.50 -0.34 -15.28
CA LEU A 76 1.07 -0.32 -15.09
C LEU A 76 0.74 -1.41 -14.08
N ALA A 77 0.12 -1.08 -12.97
CA ALA A 77 -0.26 -2.04 -11.96
C ALA A 77 -1.77 -1.99 -11.70
N LEU A 78 -2.32 -3.13 -11.31
CA LEU A 78 -3.70 -3.30 -10.90
C LEU A 78 -3.70 -3.99 -9.54
N ASN A 79 -4.04 -3.25 -8.50
CA ASN A 79 -4.20 -3.75 -7.15
C ASN A 79 -5.68 -3.90 -6.83
N ALA A 80 -6.06 -4.95 -6.13
CA ALA A 80 -7.47 -5.23 -5.86
C ALA A 80 -7.67 -6.00 -4.58
N TRP A 81 -8.87 -6.02 -4.12
CA TRP A 81 -9.64 -6.89 -3.28
C TRP A 81 -10.41 -6.14 -2.20
N GLN A 82 -9.91 -6.08 -0.98
CA GLN A 82 -10.68 -5.58 0.16
C GLN A 82 -9.88 -4.57 0.97
N SER A 83 -10.56 -3.54 1.44
CA SER A 83 -10.05 -2.57 2.40
C SER A 83 -10.97 -2.53 3.61
N LYS A 84 -10.43 -2.19 4.77
CA LYS A 84 -11.18 -2.13 6.03
C LYS A 84 -11.08 -0.75 6.65
N GLY A 85 -12.15 -0.32 7.29
CA GLY A 85 -12.20 0.86 8.13
C GLY A 85 -12.65 0.52 9.53
N GLY A 86 -12.41 1.42 10.46
CA GLY A 86 -12.85 1.21 11.81
C GLY A 86 -12.86 2.46 12.66
N SER A 87 -13.70 2.45 13.66
CA SER A 87 -13.85 3.54 14.62
C SER A 87 -13.90 2.97 16.03
N LYS A 88 -13.29 3.68 16.95
CA LYS A 88 -13.37 3.44 18.38
C LYS A 88 -14.03 4.65 19.04
N TYR A 89 -15.05 4.39 19.84
CA TYR A 89 -15.70 5.41 20.63
C TYR A 89 -15.49 5.11 22.11
N ASP A 90 -14.80 6.03 22.76
CA ASP A 90 -14.65 6.00 24.23
C ASP A 90 -15.89 6.63 24.84
N GLY A 91 -16.60 5.89 25.65
CA GLY A 91 -17.82 6.36 26.33
C GLY A 91 -17.49 7.26 27.49
N GLN A 92 -17.00 8.46 27.26
CA GLN A 92 -16.79 9.55 28.21
C GLN A 92 -16.97 9.17 29.71
N GLY A 93 -16.04 8.38 30.26
CA GLY A 93 -16.04 7.97 31.65
C GLY A 93 -16.91 6.74 32.00
N MET A 94 -17.50 6.07 31.02
CA MET A 94 -18.23 4.81 31.21
C MET A 94 -17.41 3.65 30.63
N PRO A 95 -16.71 2.85 31.44
CA PRO A 95 -15.81 1.77 30.95
C PRO A 95 -16.48 0.73 30.06
N TRP A 96 -17.79 0.52 30.24
CA TRP A 96 -18.58 -0.40 29.42
C TRP A 96 -19.01 0.14 28.06
N ALA A 97 -18.75 1.42 27.79
CA ALA A 97 -19.12 2.08 26.55
C ALA A 97 -17.97 2.16 25.53
N ASN A 98 -16.79 1.58 25.84
CA ASN A 98 -15.71 1.43 24.88
C ASN A 98 -16.09 0.37 23.85
N LYS A 99 -16.66 0.81 22.72
CA LYS A 99 -17.04 -0.06 21.61
C LYS A 99 -16.19 0.23 20.39
N GLU A 100 -15.85 -0.84 19.71
CA GLU A 100 -15.14 -0.80 18.45
C GLU A 100 -16.06 -1.24 17.32
N TYR A 101 -16.11 -0.47 16.25
CA TYR A 101 -16.92 -0.73 15.07
C TYR A 101 -16.02 -0.86 13.87
N GLY A 102 -16.27 -1.87 13.03
CA GLY A 102 -15.51 -2.12 11.83
C GLY A 102 -16.43 -2.27 10.63
N TRP A 103 -15.94 -1.93 9.48
CA TRP A 103 -16.58 -2.13 8.18
C TRP A 103 -15.54 -2.42 7.12
N LYS A 104 -15.98 -2.96 6.00
CA LYS A 104 -15.13 -3.28 4.86
C LYS A 104 -15.82 -2.90 3.55
N TRP A 105 -15.01 -2.70 2.54
CA TRP A 105 -15.44 -2.49 1.17
C TRP A 105 -14.48 -3.16 0.21
N ASN A 106 -14.95 -3.39 -1.01
CA ASN A 106 -14.09 -3.90 -2.07
C ASN A 106 -13.56 -2.76 -2.92
N TYR A 107 -12.41 -2.96 -3.54
CA TYR A 107 -11.83 -1.98 -4.45
C TYR A 107 -11.03 -2.62 -5.56
N VAL A 108 -10.80 -1.84 -6.61
CA VAL A 108 -9.79 -2.05 -7.64
C VAL A 108 -9.07 -0.74 -7.87
N ALA A 109 -7.75 -0.81 -8.00
CA ALA A 109 -6.90 0.37 -8.12
C ALA A 109 -5.88 0.21 -9.26
N PRO A 110 -6.23 0.62 -10.49
CA PRO A 110 -5.26 0.79 -11.56
C PRO A 110 -4.32 1.97 -11.28
N THR A 111 -3.02 1.77 -11.51
CA THR A 111 -1.97 2.78 -11.28
C THR A 111 -0.97 2.81 -12.42
N VAL A 112 -0.34 3.95 -12.59
CA VAL A 112 0.82 4.18 -13.46
C VAL A 112 1.97 4.63 -12.58
N ASP A 113 3.07 3.89 -12.61
CA ASP A 113 4.23 4.13 -11.76
C ASP A 113 5.47 4.40 -12.60
N ALA A 114 6.27 5.37 -12.18
CA ALA A 114 7.67 5.50 -12.58
C ALA A 114 8.52 4.66 -11.62
N THR A 115 9.50 3.94 -12.14
CA THR A 115 10.39 3.09 -11.34
C THR A 115 11.84 3.54 -11.49
N LEU A 116 12.59 3.48 -10.38
CA LEU A 116 14.01 3.81 -10.31
C LEU A 116 14.78 2.67 -9.64
N ASN A 117 15.67 2.01 -10.35
CA ASN A 117 16.52 0.97 -9.80
C ASN A 117 17.61 1.56 -8.92
N LEU A 118 17.44 1.49 -7.60
CA LEU A 118 18.39 2.02 -6.62
C LEU A 118 19.68 1.21 -6.56
N SER A 119 19.60 -0.10 -6.76
CA SER A 119 20.79 -0.94 -6.78
C SER A 119 21.73 -0.58 -7.94
N ASN A 120 21.17 -0.30 -9.11
CA ASN A 120 21.97 0.15 -10.27
C ASN A 120 22.45 1.59 -10.12
N LEU A 121 21.67 2.44 -9.45
CA LEU A 121 22.08 3.82 -9.16
C LEU A 121 23.32 3.89 -8.26
N ILE A 122 23.39 3.01 -7.25
CA ILE A 122 24.44 3.02 -6.23
C ILE A 122 25.67 2.20 -6.68
N ALA A 123 25.43 1.03 -7.28
CA ALA A 123 26.46 0.03 -7.52
C ALA A 123 26.67 -0.29 -9.02
N GLY A 124 26.14 0.54 -9.92
CA GLY A 124 26.22 0.32 -11.37
C GLY A 124 25.35 -0.86 -11.84
N PHE A 125 25.24 -1.02 -13.16
CA PHE A 125 24.49 -2.11 -13.77
C PHE A 125 25.26 -3.45 -13.70
N ASN A 126 24.60 -4.48 -13.16
CA ASN A 126 25.14 -5.83 -13.13
C ASN A 126 24.00 -6.85 -13.35
N PRO A 127 23.91 -7.52 -14.51
CA PRO A 127 22.86 -8.49 -14.82
C PRO A 127 22.92 -9.76 -13.96
N ASN A 128 24.08 -10.04 -13.33
CA ASN A 128 24.25 -11.21 -12.46
C ASN A 128 23.95 -10.90 -10.99
N ARG A 129 23.52 -9.68 -10.68
CA ARG A 129 23.15 -9.31 -9.31
C ARG A 129 21.94 -10.12 -8.86
N VAL A 130 22.06 -10.79 -7.70
CA VAL A 130 21.01 -11.64 -7.13
C VAL A 130 19.88 -10.80 -6.54
N PHE A 131 20.18 -9.66 -5.92
CA PHE A 131 19.20 -8.78 -5.30
C PHE A 131 19.22 -7.40 -5.92
N ASN A 132 18.06 -6.91 -6.34
CA ASN A 132 17.84 -5.55 -6.81
C ASN A 132 16.78 -4.85 -5.98
N LEU A 133 17.07 -3.61 -5.60
CA LEU A 133 16.12 -2.72 -4.93
C LEU A 133 15.69 -1.64 -5.92
N THR A 134 14.37 -1.52 -6.09
CA THR A 134 13.75 -0.53 -6.98
C THR A 134 12.78 0.33 -6.17
N ALA A 135 12.90 1.64 -6.26
CA ALA A 135 11.89 2.57 -5.77
C ALA A 135 10.87 2.84 -6.87
N PHE A 136 9.65 3.12 -6.47
CA PHE A 136 8.61 3.56 -7.40
C PHE A 136 7.74 4.65 -6.79
N ALA A 137 7.17 5.47 -7.66
CA ALA A 137 6.12 6.42 -7.32
C ALA A 137 5.16 6.56 -8.49
N GLY A 138 3.88 6.70 -8.19
CA GLY A 138 2.86 6.73 -9.22
C GLY A 138 1.56 7.37 -8.77
N ILE A 139 0.65 7.46 -9.72
CA ILE A 139 -0.70 7.92 -9.53
C ILE A 139 -1.67 6.89 -10.09
N GLY A 140 -2.88 6.88 -9.55
CA GLY A 140 -3.90 5.96 -10.00
C GLY A 140 -5.30 6.39 -9.59
N LEU A 141 -6.23 5.50 -9.87
CA LEU A 141 -7.61 5.62 -9.48
C LEU A 141 -7.93 4.48 -8.52
N ASN A 142 -8.62 4.78 -7.44
CA ASN A 142 -9.20 3.77 -6.58
C ASN A 142 -10.71 3.77 -6.79
N ILE A 143 -11.24 2.64 -7.26
CA ILE A 143 -12.65 2.41 -7.52
C ILE A 143 -13.15 1.45 -6.45
N ALA A 144 -13.98 1.93 -5.55
CA ALA A 144 -14.48 1.17 -4.41
C ALA A 144 -15.99 0.96 -4.49
N TRP A 145 -16.46 -0.17 -3.97
CA TRP A 145 -17.88 -0.54 -3.91
C TRP A 145 -18.16 -1.48 -2.73
N LYS A 146 -19.45 -1.76 -2.44
CA LYS A 146 -19.90 -2.60 -1.32
C LYS A 146 -19.49 -2.07 0.04
N ASN A 147 -19.87 -0.83 0.35
CA ASN A 147 -19.63 -0.20 1.65
C ASN A 147 -20.84 -0.29 2.60
N ASP A 148 -21.69 -1.28 2.41
CA ASP A 148 -22.95 -1.43 3.15
C ASP A 148 -22.72 -1.62 4.66
N GLU A 149 -21.61 -2.27 5.02
CA GLU A 149 -21.22 -2.46 6.41
C GLU A 149 -20.95 -1.12 7.13
N ALA A 150 -20.51 -0.09 6.42
CA ALA A 150 -20.32 1.23 7.02
C ALA A 150 -21.66 1.89 7.40
N ALA A 151 -22.72 1.69 6.61
CA ALA A 151 -24.05 2.16 6.93
C ALA A 151 -24.59 1.44 8.19
N THR A 152 -24.42 0.13 8.25
CA THR A 152 -24.78 -0.68 9.44
C THR A 152 -24.01 -0.24 10.68
N ALA A 153 -22.69 -0.06 10.55
CA ALA A 153 -21.86 0.42 11.66
C ALA A 153 -22.28 1.83 12.13
N ASN A 154 -22.61 2.72 11.19
CA ASN A 154 -23.11 4.05 11.52
C ASN A 154 -24.40 4.02 12.33
N GLN A 155 -25.33 3.14 11.96
CA GLN A 155 -26.59 2.96 12.70
C GLN A 155 -26.37 2.32 14.08
N GLN A 156 -25.47 1.35 14.18
CA GLN A 156 -25.11 0.74 15.46
C GLN A 156 -24.50 1.76 16.43
N ILE A 157 -23.58 2.62 15.92
CA ILE A 157 -22.97 3.69 16.72
C ILE A 157 -24.05 4.66 17.24
N LYS A 158 -25.01 5.06 16.39
CA LYS A 158 -26.12 5.94 16.80
C LYS A 158 -26.92 5.32 17.92
N ASN A 159 -27.31 4.05 17.77
CA ASN A 159 -28.11 3.34 18.76
C ASN A 159 -27.36 3.16 20.08
N ASP A 160 -26.11 2.72 20.02
CA ASP A 160 -25.30 2.41 21.20
C ASP A 160 -24.94 3.66 22.02
N LEU A 161 -24.75 4.78 21.38
CA LEU A 161 -24.40 6.05 22.02
C LEU A 161 -25.59 6.98 22.21
N ALA A 162 -26.81 6.52 21.88
CA ALA A 162 -28.05 7.32 21.94
C ALA A 162 -27.92 8.69 21.22
N LEU A 163 -27.20 8.73 20.11
CA LEU A 163 -26.96 9.97 19.36
C LEU A 163 -28.19 10.36 18.55
N THR A 164 -28.74 11.52 18.83
CA THR A 164 -29.83 12.11 18.06
C THR A 164 -29.33 13.29 17.23
N GLY A 165 -29.61 13.27 15.92
CA GLY A 165 -29.25 14.37 15.02
C GLY A 165 -27.78 14.49 14.63
N VAL A 166 -26.93 13.51 14.99
CA VAL A 166 -25.50 13.48 14.65
C VAL A 166 -25.18 12.24 13.81
N GLU A 167 -24.40 12.45 12.73
CA GLU A 167 -23.87 11.35 11.93
C GLU A 167 -22.46 10.98 12.40
N PRO A 168 -22.27 9.82 13.05
CA PRO A 168 -20.96 9.39 13.54
C PRO A 168 -19.93 9.24 12.43
N LEU A 169 -20.36 8.70 11.25
CA LEU A 169 -19.53 8.60 10.06
C LEU A 169 -19.86 9.76 9.11
N ALA A 170 -19.11 10.86 9.22
CA ALA A 170 -19.38 12.11 8.51
C ALA A 170 -19.32 12.01 6.96
N TYR A 171 -18.68 10.96 6.44
CA TYR A 171 -18.46 10.77 5.00
C TYR A 171 -18.98 9.40 4.53
N LEU A 172 -20.07 8.95 5.11
CA LEU A 172 -20.73 7.74 4.65
C LEU A 172 -21.03 7.84 3.15
N TRP A 173 -20.76 6.77 2.42
CA TRP A 173 -21.04 6.67 1.01
C TRP A 173 -21.64 5.32 0.65
N ASP A 174 -22.45 5.34 -0.39
CA ASP A 174 -23.12 4.18 -0.98
C ASP A 174 -22.76 4.05 -2.46
N GLY A 175 -23.00 2.87 -3.05
CA GLY A 175 -22.72 2.58 -4.45
C GLY A 175 -21.23 2.53 -4.75
N THR A 176 -20.83 3.09 -5.89
CA THR A 176 -19.44 3.11 -6.35
C THR A 176 -18.79 4.45 -6.07
N LYS A 177 -17.59 4.42 -5.51
CA LYS A 177 -16.76 5.61 -5.25
C LYS A 177 -15.46 5.55 -6.03
N LEU A 178 -15.22 6.62 -6.81
CA LEU A 178 -13.97 6.85 -7.52
C LEU A 178 -13.13 7.88 -6.74
N ARG A 179 -11.85 7.58 -6.53
CA ARG A 179 -10.90 8.47 -5.88
C ARG A 179 -9.56 8.48 -6.61
N LEU A 180 -8.99 9.66 -6.75
CA LEU A 180 -7.60 9.78 -7.17
C LEU A 180 -6.70 9.27 -6.04
N MET A 181 -5.67 8.54 -6.41
CA MET A 181 -4.72 7.91 -5.50
C MET A 181 -3.28 8.25 -5.92
N GLY A 182 -2.45 8.56 -4.95
CA GLY A 182 -1.01 8.56 -5.10
C GLY A 182 -0.43 7.32 -4.42
N GLN A 183 0.64 6.76 -4.98
CA GLN A 183 1.37 5.67 -4.34
C GLN A 183 2.87 5.83 -4.46
N PHE A 184 3.61 5.27 -3.53
CA PHE A 184 5.07 5.17 -3.58
C PHE A 184 5.52 3.97 -2.77
N GLY A 185 6.69 3.43 -3.09
CA GLY A 185 7.18 2.27 -2.37
C GLY A 185 8.52 1.76 -2.86
N LEU A 186 8.84 0.55 -2.39
CA LEU A 186 10.06 -0.16 -2.69
C LEU A 186 9.72 -1.58 -3.14
N ILE A 187 10.46 -2.09 -4.12
CA ILE A 187 10.40 -3.46 -4.60
C ILE A 187 11.79 -4.06 -4.42
N GLY A 188 11.87 -5.13 -3.66
CA GLY A 188 13.05 -5.99 -3.56
C GLY A 188 12.87 -7.19 -4.47
N ASP A 189 13.70 -7.32 -5.50
CA ASP A 189 13.70 -8.43 -6.44
C ASP A 189 14.86 -9.38 -6.16
N PHE A 190 14.54 -10.66 -5.97
CA PHE A 190 15.51 -11.74 -5.82
C PHE A 190 15.53 -12.57 -7.10
N LYS A 191 16.61 -12.46 -7.85
CA LYS A 191 16.82 -13.19 -9.11
C LYS A 191 16.99 -14.69 -8.84
N ILE A 192 16.15 -15.52 -9.46
CA ILE A 192 16.31 -16.98 -9.46
C ILE A 192 17.10 -17.42 -10.67
N ASN A 193 16.77 -16.86 -11.84
CA ASN A 193 17.46 -17.08 -13.11
C ASN A 193 17.18 -15.90 -14.05
N ASP A 194 17.60 -15.98 -15.31
CA ASP A 194 17.46 -14.87 -16.27
C ASP A 194 16.01 -14.54 -16.65
N LYS A 195 15.05 -15.40 -16.32
CA LYS A 195 13.63 -15.23 -16.66
C LYS A 195 12.74 -15.02 -15.43
N TRP A 196 13.16 -15.48 -14.25
CA TRP A 196 12.33 -15.53 -13.06
C TRP A 196 13.00 -14.85 -11.86
N SER A 197 12.24 -14.05 -11.17
CA SER A 197 12.58 -13.48 -9.87
C SER A 197 11.43 -13.60 -8.90
N VAL A 198 11.72 -13.60 -7.60
CA VAL A 198 10.74 -13.41 -6.53
C VAL A 198 10.86 -11.98 -6.06
N ASN A 199 9.73 -11.29 -5.92
CA ASN A 199 9.71 -9.93 -5.44
C ASN A 199 8.91 -9.76 -4.15
N LEU A 200 9.35 -8.82 -3.34
CA LEU A 200 8.65 -8.31 -2.17
C LEU A 200 8.43 -6.81 -2.38
N GLU A 201 7.19 -6.36 -2.32
CA GLU A 201 6.83 -4.96 -2.47
C GLU A 201 6.31 -4.39 -1.14
N LEU A 202 6.80 -3.23 -0.78
CA LEU A 202 6.28 -2.40 0.31
C LEU A 202 5.82 -1.08 -0.28
N SER A 203 4.54 -0.76 -0.12
CA SER A 203 3.96 0.47 -0.67
C SER A 203 3.15 1.26 0.36
N ALA A 204 3.06 2.56 0.14
CA ALA A 204 2.16 3.44 0.83
C ALA A 204 1.25 4.16 -0.17
N ASN A 205 -0.04 4.15 0.12
CA ASN A 205 -1.06 4.73 -0.72
C ASN A 205 -1.68 5.94 -0.03
N THR A 206 -1.85 7.03 -0.76
CA THR A 206 -2.49 8.25 -0.28
C THR A 206 -3.82 8.44 -0.98
N LEU A 207 -4.89 8.52 -0.22
CA LEU A 207 -6.24 8.79 -0.70
C LEU A 207 -6.87 9.92 0.12
N ASN A 208 -7.94 10.50 -0.41
CA ASN A 208 -8.72 11.49 0.33
C ASN A 208 -9.40 10.85 1.54
N ASP A 209 -9.38 11.50 2.70
CA ASP A 209 -9.96 11.05 3.98
C ASP A 209 -11.41 10.58 3.91
N LYS A 210 -12.18 11.14 2.98
CA LYS A 210 -13.58 10.75 2.77
C LYS A 210 -13.75 9.31 2.27
N TYR A 211 -12.65 8.63 1.96
CA TYR A 211 -12.67 7.27 1.41
C TYR A 211 -13.05 6.22 2.47
N ASN A 212 -12.62 6.37 3.69
CA ASN A 212 -12.91 5.42 4.78
C ASN A 212 -14.20 5.71 5.55
N SER A 213 -15.07 6.58 5.03
CA SER A 213 -16.36 7.00 5.62
C SER A 213 -16.26 7.81 6.91
N LYS A 214 -15.09 7.99 7.48
CA LYS A 214 -14.88 8.72 8.73
C LYS A 214 -14.04 9.97 8.51
N LYS A 215 -14.39 11.06 9.20
CA LYS A 215 -13.53 12.25 9.27
C LYS A 215 -12.33 11.92 10.15
N ALA A 216 -11.11 12.10 9.64
CA ALA A 216 -9.93 12.00 10.49
C ALA A 216 -10.05 13.01 11.64
N LYS A 217 -9.71 12.57 12.85
CA LYS A 217 -9.52 13.53 13.94
C LYS A 217 -8.38 14.47 13.55
N ASN A 218 -8.57 15.77 13.68
CA ASN A 218 -7.46 16.70 13.56
C ASN A 218 -6.47 16.38 14.69
N TRP A 219 -5.31 15.89 14.31
CA TRP A 219 -4.19 15.60 15.21
C TRP A 219 -3.36 16.85 15.44
#